data_c20aac05ac65bd03a5a15a0cc1158c84
#
_entry.id   c20aac05ac65bd03a5a15a0cc1158c84
#
_cell.length_a   1.000
_cell.length_b   1.000
_cell.length_c   1.000
_cell.angle_alpha   90.00
_cell.angle_beta   90.00
_cell.angle_gamma   90.00
#
_symmetry.space_group_name_H-M   'P 1'
#
loop_
_entity.id
_entity.type
_entity.pdbx_description
1 polymer ?
#
loop_
_entity_poly.entity_id
_entity_poly.type
_entity_poly.pdbx_seq_one_letter_code
_entity_poly.pdbx_strand_id
1 'polypeptide(L)'
;MALDLDIRNYYEPLVAEEISHLKLTGSSADQRADIMCLALNQLPAKYIRHEVDMAFYLPQSERLDMQMRAREAVERAVRFLDSRD
;
A
#
# COMPACT_ATOMS: atom_id res chain seq x y z
N MET A 1 -25.05 -11.52 0.25
CA MET A 1 -25.39 -10.33 1.02
C MET A 1 -24.12 -9.58 1.35
N ALA A 2 -24.08 -8.34 0.97
CA ALA A 2 -22.94 -7.51 1.31
C ALA A 2 -23.06 -7.03 2.74
N LEU A 3 -22.05 -7.31 3.55
CA LEU A 3 -21.95 -6.65 4.84
C LEU A 3 -21.43 -5.25 4.55
N ASP A 4 -22.25 -4.27 4.81
CA ASP A 4 -21.93 -2.89 4.52
C ASP A 4 -21.00 -2.32 5.59
N LEU A 5 -19.88 -3.00 5.78
CA LEU A 5 -18.89 -2.60 6.78
C LEU A 5 -17.83 -1.75 6.09
N ASP A 6 -17.71 -0.52 6.55
CA ASP A 6 -16.78 0.43 5.98
C ASP A 6 -15.42 0.30 6.67
N ILE A 7 -14.76 -0.80 6.38
CA ILE A 7 -13.42 -1.05 6.90
C ILE A 7 -12.47 -1.33 5.73
N ARG A 8 -11.21 -0.96 5.91
CA ARG A 8 -10.18 -1.20 4.92
C ARG A 8 -8.83 -1.30 5.60
N ASN A 9 -7.89 -1.91 4.89
CA ASN A 9 -6.49 -1.92 5.31
C ASN A 9 -5.87 -0.56 4.96
N TYR A 10 -5.41 0.16 5.96
CA TYR A 10 -4.87 1.51 5.75
C TYR A 10 -3.63 1.52 4.86
N TYR A 11 -2.93 0.39 4.75
CA TYR A 11 -1.80 0.31 3.84
C TYR A 11 -2.20 0.38 2.37
N GLU A 12 -3.46 0.13 2.03
CA GLU A 12 -3.90 0.19 0.63
C GLU A 12 -3.68 1.58 0.01
N PRO A 13 -4.19 2.66 0.61
CA PRO A 13 -3.92 3.98 0.04
C PRO A 13 -2.46 4.38 0.12
N LEU A 14 -1.73 3.93 1.15
CA LEU A 14 -0.31 4.25 1.26
C LEU A 14 0.50 3.60 0.15
N VAL A 15 0.22 2.34 -0.12
CA VAL A 15 0.90 1.61 -1.19
C VAL A 15 0.53 2.20 -2.55
N ALA A 16 -0.75 2.51 -2.75
CA ALA A 16 -1.21 3.12 -4.00
C ALA A 16 -0.49 4.44 -4.27
N GLU A 17 -0.31 5.25 -3.23
CA GLU A 17 0.40 6.52 -3.37
C GLU A 17 1.85 6.31 -3.76
N GLU A 18 2.53 5.35 -3.12
CA GLU A 18 3.92 5.06 -3.46
C GLU A 18 4.05 4.56 -4.90
N ILE A 19 3.11 3.75 -5.35
CA ILE A 19 3.12 3.28 -6.75
C ILE A 19 2.93 4.45 -7.71
N SER A 20 2.09 5.42 -7.35
CA SER A 20 1.86 6.58 -8.20
C SER A 20 3.10 7.45 -8.35
N HIS A 21 4.03 7.38 -7.40
CA HIS A 21 5.27 8.13 -7.48
C HIS A 21 6.33 7.44 -8.34
N LEU A 22 6.11 6.18 -8.69
CA LEU A 22 7.05 5.46 -9.54
C LEU A 22 6.88 5.90 -10.98
N LYS A 23 7.98 6.16 -11.64
CA LYS A 23 7.96 6.45 -13.07
C LYS A 23 8.05 5.14 -13.83
N LEU A 24 6.95 4.43 -13.88
CA LEU A 24 6.88 3.14 -14.54
C LEU A 24 6.48 3.36 -16.00
N THR A 25 7.44 3.78 -16.80
CA THR A 25 7.21 4.02 -18.21
C THR A 25 6.81 2.71 -18.88
N GLY A 26 5.66 2.72 -19.54
CA GLY A 26 5.18 1.53 -20.23
C GLY A 26 4.54 0.49 -19.35
N SER A 27 4.37 0.78 -18.05
CA SER A 27 3.72 -0.19 -17.16
C SER A 27 2.23 -0.27 -17.46
N SER A 28 1.70 -1.48 -17.38
CA SER A 28 0.27 -1.74 -17.54
C SER A 28 -0.43 -1.65 -16.18
N ALA A 29 -1.77 -1.60 -16.22
CA ALA A 29 -2.56 -1.68 -15.01
C ALA A 29 -2.31 -3.00 -14.28
N ASP A 30 -2.14 -4.09 -15.02
CA ASP A 30 -1.84 -5.40 -14.44
C ASP A 30 -0.52 -5.38 -13.68
N GLN A 31 0.49 -4.75 -14.25
CA GLN A 31 1.80 -4.68 -13.61
C GLN A 31 1.72 -3.89 -12.30
N ARG A 32 1.00 -2.79 -12.31
CA ARG A 32 0.81 -2.00 -11.09
C ARG A 32 0.03 -2.77 -10.03
N ALA A 33 -0.97 -3.55 -10.47
CA ALA A 33 -1.74 -4.40 -9.56
C ALA A 33 -0.84 -5.47 -8.93
N ASP A 34 0.06 -6.06 -9.72
CA ASP A 34 1.01 -7.05 -9.20
C ASP A 34 1.92 -6.44 -8.14
N ILE A 35 2.42 -5.24 -8.38
CA ILE A 35 3.25 -4.53 -7.40
C ILE A 35 2.46 -4.31 -6.12
N MET A 36 1.22 -3.87 -6.25
CA MET A 36 0.37 -3.60 -5.09
C MET A 36 0.12 -4.87 -4.28
N CYS A 37 -0.20 -5.98 -4.95
CA CYS A 37 -0.43 -7.24 -4.26
C CYS A 37 0.81 -7.70 -3.51
N LEU A 38 1.96 -7.65 -4.17
CA LEU A 38 3.21 -8.08 -3.54
C LEU A 38 3.58 -7.20 -2.35
N ALA A 39 3.39 -5.89 -2.49
CA ALA A 39 3.70 -4.97 -1.41
C ALA A 39 2.77 -5.18 -0.22
N LEU A 40 1.47 -5.28 -0.48
CA LEU A 40 0.50 -5.46 0.61
C LEU A 40 0.71 -6.77 1.36
N ASN A 41 1.12 -7.83 0.65
CA ASN A 41 1.37 -9.12 1.29
C ASN A 41 2.60 -9.10 2.19
N GLN A 42 3.47 -8.10 2.08
CA GLN A 42 4.64 -7.96 2.95
C GLN A 42 4.33 -7.15 4.21
N LEU A 43 3.17 -6.51 4.26
CA LEU A 43 2.85 -5.57 5.32
C LEU A 43 1.78 -6.15 6.24
N PRO A 44 1.94 -6.01 7.57
CA PRO A 44 0.88 -6.41 8.48
C PRO A 44 -0.33 -5.49 8.26
N ALA A 45 -1.49 -6.09 8.05
CA ALA A 45 -2.69 -5.30 7.77
C ALA A 45 -3.02 -4.38 8.95
N LYS A 46 -3.43 -3.17 8.63
CA LYS A 46 -3.91 -2.22 9.62
C LYS A 46 -5.31 -1.80 9.19
N TYR A 47 -6.30 -2.43 9.79
CA TYR A 47 -7.69 -2.14 9.42
C TYR A 47 -8.19 -0.92 10.16
N ILE A 48 -8.90 -0.08 9.42
CA ILE A 48 -9.52 1.12 9.96
C ILE A 48 -10.97 1.18 9.46
N ARG A 49 -11.80 1.86 10.21
CA ARG A 49 -13.19 2.04 9.80
C ARG A 49 -13.34 3.21 8.83
N HIS A 50 -12.69 4.33 9.12
CA HIS A 50 -12.70 5.51 8.26
C HIS A 50 -11.29 6.10 8.25
N GLU A 51 -10.88 6.62 7.10
CA GLU A 51 -9.57 7.25 7.00
C GLU A 51 -9.43 8.45 7.93
N VAL A 52 -10.51 9.19 8.12
CA VAL A 52 -10.49 10.36 8.99
C VAL A 52 -10.20 9.98 10.44
N ASP A 53 -10.58 8.78 10.84
CA ASP A 53 -10.35 8.31 12.20
C ASP A 53 -8.85 8.11 12.50
N MET A 54 -8.06 7.84 11.47
CA MET A 54 -6.63 7.63 11.66
C MET A 54 -5.93 8.86 12.22
N ALA A 55 -6.43 10.05 11.90
CA ALA A 55 -5.86 11.28 12.41
C ALA A 55 -5.94 11.36 13.94
N PHE A 56 -6.93 10.67 14.51
CA PHE A 56 -7.14 10.67 15.95
C PHE A 56 -6.45 9.50 16.65
N TYR A 57 -6.28 8.38 15.96
CA TYR A 57 -5.81 7.14 16.59
C TYR A 57 -4.34 6.87 16.40
N LEU A 58 -3.73 7.44 15.36
CA LEU A 58 -2.32 7.22 15.10
C LEU A 58 -1.53 8.51 15.25
N PRO A 59 -0.49 8.50 16.09
CA PRO A 59 0.44 9.63 16.12
C PRO A 59 1.09 9.85 14.77
N GLN A 60 1.52 11.07 14.51
CA GLN A 60 2.16 11.41 13.24
C GLN A 60 3.40 10.54 12.99
N SER A 61 4.18 10.28 14.05
CA SER A 61 5.37 9.45 13.92
C SER A 61 5.04 8.04 13.44
N GLU A 62 3.92 7.47 13.93
CA GLU A 62 3.51 6.14 13.50
C GLU A 62 3.03 6.16 12.05
N ARG A 63 2.33 7.22 11.64
CA ARG A 63 1.89 7.34 10.25
C ARG A 63 3.09 7.46 9.30
N LEU A 64 4.12 8.19 9.72
CA LEU A 64 5.34 8.30 8.93
C LEU A 64 6.05 6.95 8.81
N ASP A 65 6.09 6.18 9.90
CA ASP A 65 6.65 4.84 9.86
C ASP A 65 5.92 3.95 8.88
N MET A 66 4.60 4.04 8.87
CA MET A 66 3.79 3.25 7.93
C MET A 66 4.07 3.65 6.50
N GLN A 67 4.23 4.95 6.24
CA GLN A 67 4.57 5.42 4.89
C GLN A 67 5.91 4.87 4.44
N MET A 68 6.90 4.86 5.34
CA MET A 68 8.21 4.31 5.02
C MET A 68 8.16 2.82 4.75
N ARG A 69 7.38 2.08 5.56
CA ARG A 69 7.21 0.64 5.34
C ARG A 69 6.53 0.36 4.00
N ALA A 70 5.54 1.18 3.64
CA ALA A 70 4.87 1.04 2.36
C ALA A 70 5.86 1.27 1.22
N ARG A 71 6.69 2.30 1.32
CA ARG A 71 7.70 2.59 0.30
C ARG A 71 8.67 1.43 0.13
N GLU A 72 9.19 0.92 1.24
CA GLU A 72 10.14 -0.19 1.20
C GLU A 72 9.51 -1.45 0.61
N ALA A 73 8.25 -1.71 0.95
CA ALA A 73 7.54 -2.87 0.42
C ALA A 73 7.33 -2.74 -1.09
N VAL A 74 6.99 -1.54 -1.55
CA VAL A 74 6.84 -1.29 -2.99
C VAL A 74 8.17 -1.47 -3.71
N GLU A 75 9.24 -0.94 -3.14
CA GLU A 75 10.56 -1.09 -3.75
C GLU A 75 10.99 -2.55 -3.86
N ARG A 76 10.73 -3.33 -2.82
CA ARG A 76 11.03 -4.78 -2.86
C ARG A 76 10.18 -5.49 -3.90
N ALA A 77 8.91 -5.09 -4.01
CA ALA A 77 8.02 -5.70 -5.00
C ALA A 77 8.50 -5.44 -6.43
N VAL A 78 8.92 -4.20 -6.70
CA VAL A 78 9.46 -3.84 -8.02
C VAL A 78 10.70 -4.65 -8.32
N ARG A 79 11.63 -4.73 -7.36
CA ARG A 79 12.86 -5.51 -7.56
C ARG A 79 12.58 -6.99 -7.80
N PHE A 80 11.60 -7.52 -7.07
CA PHE A 80 11.22 -8.92 -7.25
C PHE A 80 10.73 -9.18 -8.67
N LEU A 81 9.84 -8.33 -9.16
CA LEU A 81 9.28 -8.49 -10.50
C LEU A 81 10.36 -8.30 -11.58
N ASP A 82 11.26 -7.34 -11.39
CA ASP A 82 12.35 -7.11 -12.33
C ASP A 82 13.29 -8.30 -12.39
N SER A 83 13.49 -8.98 -11.27
CA SER A 83 14.44 -10.11 -11.21
C SER A 83 13.88 -11.40 -11.80
N ARG A 84 12.60 -11.44 -12.12
CA ARG A 84 11.95 -12.66 -12.65
C ARG A 84 12.17 -12.87 -14.14
N ASP A 85 12.65 -11.91 -14.83
CA ASP A 85 12.89 -12.01 -16.28
C ASP A 85 14.18 -12.77 -16.61
#